data_397a44cb03b2c9db5dce40cb89a34743
#
_entry.id   397a44cb03b2c9db5dce40cb89a34743
#
_cell.length_a   1.000
_cell.length_b   1.000
_cell.length_c   1.000
_cell.angle_alpha   90.00
_cell.angle_beta   90.00
_cell.angle_gamma   90.00
#
_symmetry.space_group_name_H-M   'P 1'
#
loop_
_entity.id
_entity.type
_entity.pdbx_description
1 polymer ?
#
loop_
_entity_poly.entity_id
_entity_poly.type
_entity_poly.pdbx_seq_one_letter_code
_entity_poly.pdbx_strand_id
1 'polypeptide(L)'
;MTDTAEPQTQPSQQNAQAQQPQQSSQQSKHMMTPREKKWIVYDVGNSAFVLLSTAVIPIYAKSLMPADGNIVSAWGYAQTIASLVIAVLMPLLGSIADVQGMKIRFFTGFFLTGVVMCCAMAMPLGWLAFIIVYVLATIGLNGSLTFYDSMLVDTTSNERMDRISSHGYAWGYIGSTVPFIVCIALIFGGPALFGWSTTACTRASFVITALWWVAFTIPLLTSYKQVHYRATAGQAGEAIRGTFAELGSTFRAIRKNKPLWMFMIAFFFYIDAVNTVISMSTSYGTQLGIDSTQLVVALLVTQFVAFPCSIIYGKLAGRFGSKTMITAAVVAYMCIVFFAAFFLRAALEFWILAILVGMFQGGIQALSRSYYGKIIPKDHANEYYGFYDIFGKTASIIGTFLVATTTSLTGNASIGVLSIAILLAVALVFLLLQKDPTKGSTEAATVD
;
A
#
# COMPACT_ATOMS: atom_id res chain seq x y z
N MET A 1 45.50 15.49 74.17
CA MET A 1 44.38 14.61 73.74
C MET A 1 43.42 15.51 73.03
N THR A 2 43.61 15.67 71.71
CA THR A 2 42.78 16.48 70.81
C THR A 2 42.25 15.56 69.76
N ASP A 3 40.96 15.38 69.82
CA ASP A 3 40.19 14.50 68.91
C ASP A 3 39.87 15.31 67.63
N THR A 4 40.37 14.91 66.49
CA THR A 4 40.11 15.51 65.19
C THR A 4 39.13 14.64 64.40
N ALA A 5 37.86 15.07 64.38
CA ALA A 5 36.84 14.49 63.53
C ALA A 5 36.98 14.91 62.07
N GLU A 6 37.11 13.96 61.17
CA GLU A 6 37.05 14.17 59.71
C GLU A 6 35.58 14.48 59.27
N PRO A 7 35.36 15.39 58.32
CA PRO A 7 34.03 15.63 57.76
C PRO A 7 33.72 14.62 56.65
N GLN A 8 32.64 13.84 56.82
CA GLN A 8 32.04 12.99 55.78
C GLN A 8 31.49 13.87 54.66
N THR A 9 32.04 13.73 53.45
CA THR A 9 31.55 14.30 52.22
C THR A 9 30.27 13.56 51.76
N GLN A 10 29.13 14.20 51.83
CA GLN A 10 27.90 13.76 51.19
C GLN A 10 28.07 13.87 49.63
N PRO A 11 27.65 12.84 48.82
CA PRO A 11 27.64 12.95 47.36
C PRO A 11 26.57 13.98 46.94
N SER A 12 27.01 14.96 46.15
CA SER A 12 26.23 16.06 45.64
C SER A 12 25.03 15.61 44.82
N GLN A 13 23.83 16.04 45.19
CA GLN A 13 22.54 15.86 44.48
C GLN A 13 22.49 16.45 43.05
N GLN A 14 23.55 17.16 42.62
CA GLN A 14 23.64 17.75 41.28
C GLN A 14 23.83 16.75 40.14
N ASN A 15 24.37 15.53 40.38
CA ASN A 15 24.54 14.52 39.34
C ASN A 15 23.29 13.69 39.01
N ALA A 16 22.26 13.70 39.88
CA ALA A 16 21.01 13.01 39.64
C ALA A 16 20.03 13.79 38.75
N GLN A 17 20.14 15.13 38.71
CA GLN A 17 19.27 15.98 37.87
C GLN A 17 19.72 16.13 36.42
N ALA A 18 21.00 15.91 36.13
CA ALA A 18 21.54 15.98 34.75
C ALA A 18 21.23 14.75 33.89
N GLN A 19 20.88 13.60 34.47
CA GLN A 19 20.58 12.36 33.74
C GLN A 19 19.11 12.19 33.34
N GLN A 20 18.16 12.92 33.95
CA GLN A 20 16.75 12.83 33.63
C GLN A 20 16.32 13.41 32.27
N PRO A 21 16.91 14.49 31.73
CA PRO A 21 16.51 15.02 30.42
C PRO A 21 16.93 14.12 29.25
N GLN A 22 18.03 13.39 29.35
CA GLN A 22 18.50 12.50 28.27
C GLN A 22 17.73 11.19 28.18
N GLN A 23 17.29 10.61 29.28
CA GLN A 23 16.46 9.41 29.28
C GLN A 23 15.05 9.68 28.80
N SER A 24 14.45 10.81 29.14
CA SER A 24 13.11 11.22 28.65
C SER A 24 13.12 11.52 27.14
N SER A 25 14.20 12.08 26.61
CA SER A 25 14.35 12.35 25.18
C SER A 25 14.57 11.09 24.34
N GLN A 26 15.24 10.08 24.87
CA GLN A 26 15.42 8.79 24.22
C GLN A 26 14.14 7.93 24.26
N GLN A 27 13.39 7.94 25.37
CA GLN A 27 12.10 7.25 25.46
C GLN A 27 11.06 7.86 24.52
N SER A 28 11.05 9.19 24.32
CA SER A 28 10.15 9.85 23.37
C SER A 28 10.44 9.48 21.90
N LYS A 29 11.69 9.16 21.55
CA LYS A 29 12.08 8.71 20.20
C LYS A 29 11.50 7.33 19.85
N HIS A 30 11.17 6.48 20.82
CA HIS A 30 10.64 5.14 20.59
C HIS A 30 9.10 5.05 20.55
N MET A 31 8.38 6.01 21.11
CA MET A 31 6.90 6.01 21.11
C MET A 31 6.34 6.67 19.84
N MET A 32 5.27 6.07 19.29
CA MET A 32 4.54 6.69 18.18
C MET A 32 3.73 7.87 18.64
N THR A 33 3.79 8.97 17.93
CA THR A 33 2.98 10.16 18.20
C THR A 33 1.50 9.87 17.95
N PRO A 34 0.58 10.62 18.58
CA PRO A 34 -0.86 10.48 18.31
C PRO A 34 -1.21 10.70 16.83
N ARG A 35 -0.49 11.59 16.13
CA ARG A 35 -0.69 11.85 14.69
C ARG A 35 -0.29 10.64 13.86
N GLU A 36 0.85 10.02 14.15
CA GLU A 36 1.31 8.80 13.48
C GLU A 36 0.34 7.63 13.66
N LYS A 37 -0.16 7.42 14.89
CA LYS A 37 -1.17 6.38 15.17
C LYS A 37 -2.45 6.59 14.37
N LYS A 38 -2.95 7.82 14.30
CA LYS A 38 -4.18 8.14 13.55
C LYS A 38 -4.01 8.00 12.04
N TRP A 39 -2.81 8.27 11.52
CA TRP A 39 -2.50 8.00 10.12
C TRP A 39 -2.47 6.49 9.84
N ILE A 40 -1.83 5.67 10.68
CA ILE A 40 -1.80 4.20 10.58
C ILE A 40 -3.22 3.61 10.56
N VAL A 41 -4.11 4.13 11.38
CA VAL A 41 -5.48 3.62 11.55
C VAL A 41 -6.29 3.71 10.24
N TYR A 42 -6.00 4.63 9.34
CA TYR A 42 -6.67 4.69 8.04
C TYR A 42 -6.45 3.44 7.18
N ASP A 43 -5.24 2.84 7.21
CA ASP A 43 -4.96 1.60 6.48
C ASP A 43 -5.84 0.43 6.94
N VAL A 44 -6.25 0.40 8.21
CA VAL A 44 -7.23 -0.58 8.74
C VAL A 44 -8.59 -0.45 8.04
N GLY A 45 -9.00 0.78 7.75
CA GLY A 45 -10.29 1.07 7.12
C GLY A 45 -10.32 0.71 5.64
N ASN A 46 -9.40 1.28 4.87
CA ASN A 46 -9.40 1.13 3.40
C ASN A 46 -9.09 -0.29 2.92
N SER A 47 -8.23 -1.01 3.63
CA SER A 47 -7.82 -2.37 3.27
C SER A 47 -8.99 -3.37 3.32
N ALA A 48 -10.06 -3.08 4.07
CA ALA A 48 -11.27 -3.90 4.09
C ALA A 48 -11.94 -3.91 2.70
N PHE A 49 -12.03 -2.77 2.03
CA PHE A 49 -12.58 -2.71 0.68
C PHE A 49 -11.65 -3.41 -0.33
N VAL A 50 -10.34 -3.29 -0.19
CA VAL A 50 -9.36 -4.00 -1.04
C VAL A 50 -9.59 -5.51 -0.95
N LEU A 51 -9.71 -6.05 0.25
CA LEU A 51 -9.88 -7.49 0.47
C LEU A 51 -11.25 -7.98 -0.07
N LEU A 52 -12.31 -7.21 0.15
CA LEU A 52 -13.64 -7.51 -0.38
C LEU A 52 -13.67 -7.46 -1.92
N SER A 53 -12.99 -6.49 -2.53
CA SER A 53 -12.91 -6.33 -3.99
C SER A 53 -12.12 -7.45 -4.67
N THR A 54 -11.23 -8.08 -3.95
CA THR A 54 -10.44 -9.21 -4.47
C THR A 54 -11.21 -10.52 -4.39
N ALA A 55 -11.98 -10.76 -3.32
CA ALA A 55 -12.55 -12.07 -3.03
C ALA A 55 -14.07 -12.17 -3.29
N VAL A 56 -14.84 -11.14 -2.96
CA VAL A 56 -16.33 -11.21 -2.95
C VAL A 56 -16.96 -10.51 -4.15
N ILE A 57 -16.51 -9.28 -4.44
CA ILE A 57 -17.14 -8.45 -5.47
C ILE A 57 -17.13 -9.11 -6.86
N PRO A 58 -16.03 -9.76 -7.33
CA PRO A 58 -16.03 -10.44 -8.63
C PRO A 58 -17.06 -11.58 -8.73
N ILE A 59 -17.24 -12.32 -7.64
CA ILE A 59 -18.23 -13.43 -7.57
C ILE A 59 -19.65 -12.87 -7.65
N TYR A 60 -19.93 -11.81 -6.91
CA TYR A 60 -21.23 -11.14 -6.95
C TYR A 60 -21.50 -10.51 -8.32
N ALA A 61 -20.51 -9.85 -8.92
CA ALA A 61 -20.60 -9.28 -10.25
C ALA A 61 -20.95 -10.36 -11.29
N LYS A 62 -20.33 -11.55 -11.21
CA LYS A 62 -20.64 -12.68 -12.07
C LYS A 62 -22.10 -13.11 -11.94
N SER A 63 -22.67 -13.08 -10.74
CA SER A 63 -24.08 -13.46 -10.52
C SER A 63 -25.09 -12.50 -11.14
N LEU A 64 -24.67 -11.26 -11.42
CA LEU A 64 -25.50 -10.24 -12.08
C LEU A 64 -25.37 -10.24 -13.60
N MET A 65 -24.33 -10.90 -14.13
CA MET A 65 -23.99 -10.88 -15.54
C MET A 65 -24.95 -11.76 -16.37
N PRO A 66 -25.31 -11.35 -17.61
CA PRO A 66 -25.98 -12.22 -18.56
C PRO A 66 -25.23 -13.53 -18.80
N ALA A 67 -25.95 -14.60 -19.15
CA ALA A 67 -25.38 -15.94 -19.27
C ALA A 67 -24.30 -16.07 -20.36
N ASP A 68 -24.35 -15.24 -21.38
CA ASP A 68 -23.38 -15.13 -22.50
C ASP A 68 -22.19 -14.21 -22.19
N GLY A 69 -22.20 -13.55 -21.03
CA GLY A 69 -21.18 -12.58 -20.65
C GLY A 69 -19.88 -13.22 -20.17
N ASN A 70 -18.73 -12.59 -20.52
CA ASN A 70 -17.41 -12.98 -20.05
C ASN A 70 -16.97 -12.08 -18.88
N ILE A 71 -17.09 -12.61 -17.65
CA ILE A 71 -16.73 -11.88 -16.43
C ILE A 71 -15.24 -11.49 -16.39
N VAL A 72 -14.35 -12.33 -16.88
CA VAL A 72 -12.88 -12.07 -16.83
C VAL A 72 -12.54 -10.82 -17.65
N SER A 73 -13.08 -10.75 -18.89
CA SER A 73 -12.87 -9.58 -19.74
C SER A 73 -13.51 -8.32 -19.17
N ALA A 74 -14.76 -8.39 -18.72
CA ALA A 74 -15.49 -7.25 -18.18
C ALA A 74 -14.81 -6.72 -16.89
N TRP A 75 -14.36 -7.62 -16.02
CA TRP A 75 -13.62 -7.25 -14.80
C TRP A 75 -12.27 -6.61 -15.13
N GLY A 76 -11.54 -7.18 -16.10
CA GLY A 76 -10.29 -6.62 -16.59
C GLY A 76 -10.46 -5.20 -17.15
N TYR A 77 -11.50 -4.95 -17.96
CA TYR A 77 -11.82 -3.61 -18.46
C TYR A 77 -12.18 -2.64 -17.33
N ALA A 78 -12.98 -3.07 -16.34
CA ALA A 78 -13.34 -2.23 -15.21
C ALA A 78 -12.11 -1.78 -14.42
N GLN A 79 -11.19 -2.70 -14.12
CA GLN A 79 -9.93 -2.39 -13.43
C GLN A 79 -9.02 -1.49 -14.28
N THR A 80 -8.92 -1.75 -15.58
CA THR A 80 -8.13 -0.95 -16.50
C THR A 80 -8.65 0.49 -16.58
N ILE A 81 -9.97 0.67 -16.72
CA ILE A 81 -10.59 2.01 -16.76
C ILE A 81 -10.32 2.76 -15.45
N ALA A 82 -10.54 2.12 -14.30
CA ALA A 82 -10.26 2.74 -13.01
C ALA A 82 -8.79 3.17 -12.90
N SER A 83 -7.86 2.31 -13.29
CA SER A 83 -6.40 2.58 -13.24
C SER A 83 -5.99 3.70 -14.19
N LEU A 84 -6.52 3.75 -15.41
CA LEU A 84 -6.24 4.82 -16.39
C LEU A 84 -6.78 6.18 -15.90
N VAL A 85 -7.99 6.20 -15.36
CA VAL A 85 -8.57 7.44 -14.80
C VAL A 85 -7.69 7.97 -13.67
N ILE A 86 -7.25 7.11 -12.76
CA ILE A 86 -6.37 7.49 -11.65
C ILE A 86 -4.99 7.93 -12.17
N ALA A 87 -4.40 7.22 -13.11
CA ALA A 87 -3.10 7.56 -13.68
C ALA A 87 -3.08 8.96 -14.31
N VAL A 88 -4.21 9.41 -14.89
CA VAL A 88 -4.34 10.76 -15.46
C VAL A 88 -4.70 11.79 -14.39
N LEU A 89 -5.64 11.47 -13.49
CA LEU A 89 -6.16 12.44 -12.52
C LEU A 89 -5.15 12.74 -11.41
N MET A 90 -4.39 11.74 -10.92
CA MET A 90 -3.58 11.94 -9.70
C MET A 90 -2.44 12.93 -9.86
N PRO A 91 -1.65 12.94 -10.93
CA PRO A 91 -0.65 14.00 -11.12
C PRO A 91 -1.27 15.39 -11.25
N LEU A 92 -2.42 15.50 -11.96
CA LEU A 92 -3.13 16.78 -12.15
C LEU A 92 -3.66 17.33 -10.82
N LEU A 93 -4.39 16.51 -10.07
CA LEU A 93 -4.95 16.90 -8.79
C LEU A 93 -3.88 17.00 -7.69
N GLY A 94 -2.79 16.26 -7.84
CA GLY A 94 -1.64 16.28 -6.94
C GLY A 94 -0.97 17.65 -6.90
N SER A 95 -0.72 18.28 -8.06
CA SER A 95 -0.12 19.61 -8.09
C SER A 95 -1.02 20.68 -7.45
N ILE A 96 -2.35 20.54 -7.57
CA ILE A 96 -3.31 21.41 -6.89
C ILE A 96 -3.36 21.10 -5.39
N ALA A 97 -3.25 19.84 -5.01
CA ALA A 97 -3.28 19.40 -3.62
C ALA A 97 -2.05 19.82 -2.81
N ASP A 98 -0.95 20.17 -3.48
CA ASP A 98 0.24 20.75 -2.83
C ASP A 98 -0.01 22.17 -2.30
N VAL A 99 -1.10 22.83 -2.71
CA VAL A 99 -1.55 24.10 -2.11
C VAL A 99 -2.09 23.85 -0.69
N GLN A 100 -1.87 24.82 0.20
CA GLN A 100 -2.26 24.73 1.61
C GLN A 100 -3.74 24.36 1.79
N GLY A 101 -4.00 23.30 2.56
CA GLY A 101 -5.36 22.85 2.92
C GLY A 101 -6.10 22.11 1.80
N MET A 102 -5.53 21.99 0.58
CA MET A 102 -6.18 21.29 -0.52
C MET A 102 -6.02 19.77 -0.43
N LYS A 103 -4.90 19.27 0.11
CA LYS A 103 -4.63 17.83 0.26
C LYS A 103 -5.76 17.09 1.00
N ILE A 104 -6.17 17.61 2.16
CA ILE A 104 -7.24 16.98 2.95
C ILE A 104 -8.61 17.06 2.25
N ARG A 105 -8.86 18.12 1.47
CA ARG A 105 -10.13 18.26 0.72
C ARG A 105 -10.23 17.22 -0.39
N PHE A 106 -9.17 17.04 -1.18
CA PHE A 106 -9.12 16.00 -2.21
C PHE A 106 -9.20 14.60 -1.61
N PHE A 107 -8.41 14.33 -0.56
CA PHE A 107 -8.52 13.08 0.19
C PHE A 107 -9.96 12.79 0.61
N THR A 108 -10.64 13.76 1.24
CA THR A 108 -12.01 13.60 1.71
C THR A 108 -12.98 13.37 0.55
N GLY A 109 -12.82 14.09 -0.57
CA GLY A 109 -13.67 13.92 -1.76
C GLY A 109 -13.56 12.51 -2.33
N PHE A 110 -12.34 11.99 -2.53
CA PHE A 110 -12.14 10.63 -3.03
C PHE A 110 -12.59 9.57 -2.03
N PHE A 111 -12.29 9.75 -0.75
CA PHE A 111 -12.77 8.87 0.31
C PHE A 111 -14.30 8.78 0.33
N LEU A 112 -15.00 9.91 0.32
CA LEU A 112 -16.47 9.93 0.29
C LEU A 112 -17.02 9.27 -0.98
N THR A 113 -16.41 9.53 -2.14
CA THR A 113 -16.78 8.85 -3.39
C THR A 113 -16.66 7.33 -3.22
N GLY A 114 -15.53 6.84 -2.68
CA GLY A 114 -15.31 5.41 -2.44
C GLY A 114 -16.37 4.81 -1.53
N VAL A 115 -16.64 5.44 -0.39
CA VAL A 115 -17.61 4.97 0.61
C VAL A 115 -19.05 4.99 0.06
N VAL A 116 -19.47 6.09 -0.55
CA VAL A 116 -20.82 6.24 -1.11
C VAL A 116 -21.05 5.20 -2.20
N MET A 117 -20.08 5.00 -3.11
CA MET A 117 -20.19 3.99 -4.15
C MET A 117 -20.12 2.56 -3.59
N CYS A 118 -19.36 2.32 -2.54
CA CYS A 118 -19.36 1.04 -1.82
C CYS A 118 -20.76 0.74 -1.21
N CYS A 119 -21.39 1.72 -0.59
CA CYS A 119 -22.79 1.59 -0.14
C CYS A 119 -23.75 1.40 -1.30
N ALA A 120 -23.58 2.11 -2.40
CA ALA A 120 -24.46 2.01 -3.59
C ALA A 120 -24.41 0.61 -4.23
N MET A 121 -23.32 -0.14 -4.11
CA MET A 121 -23.26 -1.55 -4.54
C MET A 121 -24.26 -2.46 -3.81
N ALA A 122 -24.75 -2.06 -2.63
CA ALA A 122 -25.78 -2.80 -1.91
C ALA A 122 -27.18 -2.66 -2.54
N MET A 123 -27.40 -1.70 -3.42
CA MET A 123 -28.66 -1.51 -4.12
C MET A 123 -28.92 -2.65 -5.12
N PRO A 124 -30.20 -2.91 -5.49
CA PRO A 124 -30.54 -3.91 -6.49
C PRO A 124 -30.22 -3.41 -7.91
N LEU A 125 -28.93 -3.32 -8.23
CA LEU A 125 -28.43 -2.82 -9.50
C LEU A 125 -28.42 -3.93 -10.56
N GLY A 126 -28.66 -3.55 -11.82
CA GLY A 126 -28.35 -4.39 -12.96
C GLY A 126 -26.83 -4.42 -13.22
N TRP A 127 -26.38 -5.38 -14.05
CA TRP A 127 -24.98 -5.63 -14.34
C TRP A 127 -24.17 -4.37 -14.66
N LEU A 128 -24.60 -3.59 -15.66
CA LEU A 128 -23.85 -2.42 -16.13
C LEU A 128 -23.75 -1.34 -15.05
N ALA A 129 -24.85 -1.06 -14.34
CA ALA A 129 -24.88 -0.09 -13.26
C ALA A 129 -23.96 -0.51 -12.11
N PHE A 130 -23.93 -1.80 -11.76
CA PHE A 130 -23.04 -2.34 -10.75
C PHE A 130 -21.55 -2.14 -11.10
N ILE A 131 -21.17 -2.44 -12.36
CA ILE A 131 -19.79 -2.24 -12.82
C ILE A 131 -19.40 -0.76 -12.79
N ILE A 132 -20.27 0.16 -13.20
CA ILE A 132 -20.00 1.61 -13.13
C ILE A 132 -19.79 2.04 -11.68
N VAL A 133 -20.65 1.62 -10.77
CA VAL A 133 -20.56 1.94 -9.33
C VAL A 133 -19.26 1.36 -8.75
N TYR A 134 -18.89 0.14 -9.13
CA TYR A 134 -17.63 -0.48 -8.72
C TYR A 134 -16.40 0.30 -9.23
N VAL A 135 -16.39 0.70 -10.49
CA VAL A 135 -15.29 1.53 -11.06
C VAL A 135 -15.16 2.84 -10.29
N LEU A 136 -16.28 3.53 -9.99
CA LEU A 136 -16.25 4.76 -9.20
C LEU A 136 -15.78 4.52 -7.76
N ALA A 137 -16.19 3.41 -7.12
CA ALA A 137 -15.68 3.03 -5.80
C ALA A 137 -14.17 2.80 -5.81
N THR A 138 -13.65 2.13 -6.84
CA THR A 138 -12.24 1.86 -7.04
C THR A 138 -11.43 3.14 -7.32
N ILE A 139 -11.99 4.08 -8.09
CA ILE A 139 -11.41 5.41 -8.29
C ILE A 139 -11.36 6.16 -6.95
N GLY A 140 -12.44 6.12 -6.18
CA GLY A 140 -12.49 6.71 -4.84
C GLY A 140 -11.43 6.16 -3.89
N LEU A 141 -11.29 4.83 -3.85
CA LEU A 141 -10.24 4.17 -3.06
C LEU A 141 -8.83 4.62 -3.51
N ASN A 142 -8.51 4.42 -4.78
CA ASN A 142 -7.17 4.68 -5.29
C ASN A 142 -6.79 6.15 -5.20
N GLY A 143 -7.73 7.07 -5.48
CA GLY A 143 -7.48 8.50 -5.32
C GLY A 143 -7.25 8.90 -3.86
N SER A 144 -8.03 8.34 -2.93
CA SER A 144 -7.78 8.58 -1.49
C SER A 144 -6.43 8.04 -1.03
N LEU A 145 -5.99 6.89 -1.55
CA LEU A 145 -4.68 6.31 -1.22
C LEU A 145 -3.52 7.18 -1.70
N THR A 146 -3.59 7.79 -2.88
CA THR A 146 -2.54 8.70 -3.37
C THR A 146 -2.30 9.86 -2.40
N PHE A 147 -3.38 10.51 -1.96
CA PHE A 147 -3.26 11.62 -0.99
C PHE A 147 -2.86 11.11 0.39
N TYR A 148 -3.37 9.97 0.83
CA TYR A 148 -2.96 9.34 2.08
C TYR A 148 -1.46 9.00 2.10
N ASP A 149 -0.92 8.44 1.03
CA ASP A 149 0.50 8.12 0.92
C ASP A 149 1.36 9.39 0.97
N SER A 150 0.93 10.48 0.31
CA SER A 150 1.60 11.77 0.38
C SER A 150 1.51 12.45 1.76
N MET A 151 0.49 12.13 2.58
CA MET A 151 0.38 12.62 3.96
C MET A 151 1.48 12.06 4.87
N LEU A 152 2.16 10.99 4.47
CA LEU A 152 3.26 10.40 5.24
C LEU A 152 4.38 11.41 5.52
N VAL A 153 4.71 12.27 4.54
CA VAL A 153 5.76 13.30 4.69
C VAL A 153 5.37 14.40 5.70
N ASP A 154 4.06 14.63 5.90
CA ASP A 154 3.53 15.59 6.89
C ASP A 154 3.37 14.97 8.27
N THR A 155 3.28 13.65 8.34
CA THR A 155 2.92 12.92 9.54
C THR A 155 4.12 12.57 10.40
N THR A 156 5.28 12.29 9.76
CA THR A 156 6.47 11.81 10.46
C THR A 156 7.76 12.32 9.82
N SER A 157 8.88 12.21 10.55
CA SER A 157 10.21 12.55 10.05
C SER A 157 10.81 11.43 9.19
N ASN A 158 11.83 11.75 8.39
CA ASN A 158 12.49 10.79 7.50
C ASN A 158 13.04 9.55 8.24
N GLU A 159 13.56 9.75 9.46
CA GLU A 159 14.15 8.67 10.29
C GLU A 159 13.11 7.66 10.75
N ARG A 160 11.86 8.09 10.89
CA ARG A 160 10.75 7.27 11.38
C ARG A 160 9.84 6.76 10.27
N MET A 161 10.00 7.27 9.04
CA MET A 161 9.08 7.05 7.92
C MET A 161 8.94 5.57 7.57
N ASP A 162 10.03 4.79 7.56
CA ASP A 162 9.97 3.34 7.31
C ASP A 162 9.14 2.62 8.34
N ARG A 163 9.35 2.97 9.62
CA ARG A 163 8.61 2.36 10.73
C ARG A 163 7.12 2.68 10.63
N ILE A 164 6.76 3.93 10.41
CA ILE A 164 5.35 4.36 10.35
C ILE A 164 4.66 3.77 9.12
N SER A 165 5.29 3.79 7.95
CA SER A 165 4.77 3.17 6.75
C SER A 165 4.55 1.66 6.93
N SER A 166 5.52 0.96 7.52
CA SER A 166 5.42 -0.49 7.78
C SER A 166 4.32 -0.83 8.78
N HIS A 167 4.09 0.00 9.80
CA HIS A 167 2.95 -0.18 10.71
C HIS A 167 1.62 0.09 10.00
N GLY A 168 1.53 1.06 9.07
CA GLY A 168 0.33 1.28 8.27
C GLY A 168 -0.07 0.00 7.54
N TYR A 169 0.82 -0.55 6.73
CA TYR A 169 0.58 -1.81 6.02
C TYR A 169 0.27 -2.98 6.96
N ALA A 170 1.04 -3.14 8.04
CA ALA A 170 0.80 -4.21 9.01
C ALA A 170 -0.61 -4.15 9.59
N TRP A 171 -1.01 -2.99 10.14
CA TRP A 171 -2.35 -2.82 10.69
C TRP A 171 -3.45 -2.88 9.63
N GLY A 172 -3.17 -2.49 8.38
CA GLY A 172 -4.06 -2.70 7.23
C GLY A 172 -4.34 -4.18 6.98
N TYR A 173 -3.31 -5.02 6.96
CA TYR A 173 -3.46 -6.46 6.75
C TYR A 173 -4.32 -7.12 7.82
N ILE A 174 -3.97 -6.97 9.10
CA ILE A 174 -4.72 -7.62 10.16
C ILE A 174 -6.10 -6.96 10.37
N GLY A 175 -6.18 -5.64 10.23
CA GLY A 175 -7.42 -4.91 10.43
C GLY A 175 -8.49 -5.20 9.38
N SER A 176 -8.10 -5.46 8.13
CA SER A 176 -9.02 -5.85 7.07
C SER A 176 -9.59 -7.26 7.21
N THR A 177 -8.89 -8.15 7.91
CA THR A 177 -9.39 -9.52 8.13
C THR A 177 -10.62 -9.56 9.02
N VAL A 178 -10.76 -8.62 9.97
CA VAL A 178 -11.91 -8.59 10.89
C VAL A 178 -13.23 -8.38 10.13
N PRO A 179 -13.45 -7.28 9.37
CA PRO A 179 -14.69 -7.10 8.62
C PRO A 179 -14.84 -8.16 7.52
N PHE A 180 -13.75 -8.65 6.94
CA PHE A 180 -13.80 -9.69 5.93
C PHE A 180 -14.34 -11.01 6.49
N ILE A 181 -13.87 -11.46 7.67
CA ILE A 181 -14.39 -12.66 8.33
C ILE A 181 -15.88 -12.48 8.66
N VAL A 182 -16.28 -11.31 9.16
CA VAL A 182 -17.68 -11.00 9.42
C VAL A 182 -18.52 -11.08 8.14
N CYS A 183 -18.04 -10.53 7.03
CA CYS A 183 -18.72 -10.59 5.74
C CYS A 183 -18.84 -12.03 5.23
N ILE A 184 -17.78 -12.81 5.29
CA ILE A 184 -17.79 -14.22 4.85
C ILE A 184 -18.74 -15.06 5.74
N ALA A 185 -18.68 -14.88 7.06
CA ALA A 185 -19.59 -15.55 7.99
C ALA A 185 -21.07 -15.18 7.70
N LEU A 186 -21.34 -13.92 7.37
CA LEU A 186 -22.67 -13.45 6.98
C LEU A 186 -23.13 -14.09 5.66
N ILE A 187 -22.26 -14.13 4.64
CA ILE A 187 -22.59 -14.67 3.31
C ILE A 187 -22.91 -16.16 3.39
N PHE A 188 -22.13 -16.94 4.13
CA PHE A 188 -22.31 -18.39 4.23
C PHE A 188 -23.30 -18.81 5.34
N GLY A 189 -23.29 -18.13 6.50
CA GLY A 189 -24.12 -18.46 7.64
C GLY A 189 -25.46 -17.72 7.70
N GLY A 190 -25.53 -16.53 7.10
CA GLY A 190 -26.72 -15.67 7.16
C GLY A 190 -28.00 -16.30 6.63
N PRO A 191 -27.98 -17.08 5.52
CA PRO A 191 -29.17 -17.78 5.04
C PRO A 191 -29.75 -18.74 6.07
N ALA A 192 -28.92 -19.47 6.80
CA ALA A 192 -29.35 -20.42 7.82
C ALA A 192 -29.77 -19.72 9.13
N LEU A 193 -29.08 -18.63 9.52
CA LEU A 193 -29.29 -17.96 10.80
C LEU A 193 -30.44 -16.93 10.75
N PHE A 194 -30.57 -16.19 9.63
CA PHE A 194 -31.50 -15.07 9.52
C PHE A 194 -32.57 -15.28 8.46
N GLY A 195 -32.52 -16.35 7.68
CA GLY A 195 -33.43 -16.58 6.55
C GLY A 195 -33.21 -15.61 5.37
N TRP A 196 -32.10 -14.89 5.34
CA TRP A 196 -31.78 -13.95 4.27
C TRP A 196 -31.25 -14.69 3.03
N SER A 197 -31.50 -14.15 1.84
CA SER A 197 -30.85 -14.70 0.65
C SER A 197 -29.35 -14.40 0.67
N THR A 198 -28.53 -15.27 0.05
CA THR A 198 -27.07 -15.05 -0.10
C THR A 198 -26.80 -13.69 -0.76
N THR A 199 -27.65 -13.28 -1.71
CA THR A 199 -27.57 -11.96 -2.35
C THR A 199 -27.76 -10.82 -1.33
N ALA A 200 -28.74 -10.93 -0.42
CA ALA A 200 -28.97 -9.93 0.63
C ALA A 200 -27.79 -9.86 1.60
N CYS A 201 -27.24 -11.01 2.00
CA CYS A 201 -26.05 -11.09 2.85
C CYS A 201 -24.82 -10.45 2.17
N THR A 202 -24.62 -10.69 0.88
CA THR A 202 -23.54 -10.08 0.10
C THR A 202 -23.72 -8.56 0.01
N ARG A 203 -24.92 -8.06 -0.22
CA ARG A 203 -25.21 -6.61 -0.22
C ARG A 203 -24.96 -5.98 1.14
N ALA A 204 -25.36 -6.64 2.22
CA ALA A 204 -25.08 -6.18 3.58
C ALA A 204 -23.57 -6.10 3.86
N SER A 205 -22.76 -7.00 3.28
CA SER A 205 -21.31 -6.98 3.40
C SER A 205 -20.67 -5.71 2.79
N PHE A 206 -21.25 -5.16 1.72
CA PHE A 206 -20.80 -3.88 1.14
C PHE A 206 -21.01 -2.72 2.13
N VAL A 207 -22.16 -2.69 2.79
CA VAL A 207 -22.48 -1.67 3.80
C VAL A 207 -21.57 -1.81 5.03
N ILE A 208 -21.37 -3.03 5.53
CA ILE A 208 -20.45 -3.30 6.65
C ILE A 208 -19.04 -2.78 6.34
N THR A 209 -18.54 -3.07 5.14
CA THR A 209 -17.22 -2.62 4.69
C THR A 209 -17.14 -1.10 4.57
N ALA A 210 -18.18 -0.46 4.05
CA ALA A 210 -18.23 1.01 3.95
C ALA A 210 -18.24 1.67 5.34
N LEU A 211 -19.03 1.15 6.28
CA LEU A 211 -19.09 1.65 7.66
C LEU A 211 -17.75 1.45 8.38
N TRP A 212 -17.09 0.30 8.17
CA TRP A 212 -15.75 0.05 8.67
C TRP A 212 -14.75 1.08 8.15
N TRP A 213 -14.76 1.32 6.85
CA TRP A 213 -13.89 2.31 6.22
C TRP A 213 -14.12 3.71 6.80
N VAL A 214 -15.38 4.14 6.96
CA VAL A 214 -15.72 5.43 7.60
C VAL A 214 -15.17 5.49 9.02
N ALA A 215 -15.46 4.49 9.86
CA ALA A 215 -15.08 4.49 11.27
C ALA A 215 -13.56 4.68 11.47
N PHE A 216 -12.75 4.01 10.67
CA PHE A 216 -11.29 4.07 10.77
C PHE A 216 -10.66 5.26 10.01
N THR A 217 -11.45 6.00 9.21
CA THR A 217 -11.01 7.24 8.55
C THR A 217 -11.17 8.48 9.44
N ILE A 218 -12.20 8.51 10.31
CA ILE A 218 -12.50 9.67 11.18
C ILE A 218 -11.26 10.16 11.97
N PRO A 219 -10.43 9.28 12.60
CA PRO A 219 -9.27 9.72 13.34
C PRO A 219 -8.26 10.51 12.49
N LEU A 220 -8.08 10.14 11.23
CA LEU A 220 -7.20 10.84 10.29
C LEU A 220 -7.80 12.21 9.93
N LEU A 221 -9.07 12.26 9.53
CA LEU A 221 -9.76 13.51 9.15
C LEU A 221 -9.71 14.56 10.26
N THR A 222 -9.86 14.14 11.51
CA THR A 222 -9.90 15.06 12.67
C THR A 222 -8.53 15.55 13.14
N SER A 223 -7.43 14.91 12.69
CA SER A 223 -6.10 15.19 13.24
C SER A 223 -5.06 15.60 12.22
N TYR A 224 -5.32 15.40 10.96
CA TYR A 224 -4.37 15.73 9.91
C TYR A 224 -4.16 17.25 9.80
N LYS A 225 -2.90 17.65 9.64
CA LYS A 225 -2.49 19.02 9.33
C LYS A 225 -1.43 18.94 8.23
N GLN A 226 -1.67 19.61 7.12
CA GLN A 226 -0.69 19.75 6.05
C GLN A 226 0.45 20.65 6.56
N VAL A 227 1.66 20.08 6.62
CA VAL A 227 2.86 20.77 7.12
C VAL A 227 3.67 21.31 5.94
N HIS A 228 3.79 20.50 4.89
CA HIS A 228 4.52 20.85 3.68
C HIS A 228 3.52 21.23 2.58
N TYR A 229 3.66 22.44 2.05
CA TYR A 229 2.80 22.96 0.99
C TYR A 229 3.53 24.04 0.20
N ARG A 230 3.05 24.28 -1.01
CA ARG A 230 3.54 25.37 -1.87
C ARG A 230 2.95 26.69 -1.39
N ALA A 231 3.81 27.68 -1.21
CA ALA A 231 3.38 29.07 -1.02
C ALA A 231 2.86 29.60 -2.38
N THR A 232 1.55 29.65 -2.55
CA THR A 232 0.95 30.18 -3.76
C THR A 232 0.69 31.67 -3.56
N ALA A 233 1.45 32.48 -4.25
CA ALA A 233 1.06 33.87 -4.54
C ALA A 233 0.14 33.83 -5.77
N GLY A 234 -1.18 33.63 -5.59
CA GLY A 234 -2.13 33.67 -6.69
C GLY A 234 -3.39 32.82 -6.49
N GLN A 235 -4.46 33.23 -7.18
CA GLN A 235 -5.77 32.57 -7.08
C GLN A 235 -5.73 31.15 -7.64
N ALA A 236 -6.50 30.23 -7.07
CA ALA A 236 -6.62 28.83 -7.48
C ALA A 236 -6.95 28.64 -9.00
N GLY A 237 -7.50 29.65 -9.66
CA GLY A 237 -7.80 29.62 -11.10
C GLY A 237 -6.57 29.72 -12.01
N GLU A 238 -5.48 30.37 -11.58
CA GLU A 238 -4.22 30.43 -12.34
C GLU A 238 -3.43 29.14 -12.20
N ALA A 239 -3.53 28.46 -11.04
CA ALA A 239 -2.93 27.16 -10.80
C ALA A 239 -3.42 26.11 -11.82
N ILE A 240 -4.70 26.14 -12.21
CA ILE A 240 -5.27 25.17 -13.16
C ILE A 240 -4.74 25.36 -14.58
N ARG A 241 -4.55 26.60 -15.04
CA ARG A 241 -4.06 26.89 -16.40
C ARG A 241 -2.61 26.48 -16.63
N GLY A 242 -1.78 26.55 -15.58
CA GLY A 242 -0.37 26.14 -15.61
C GLY A 242 -0.12 24.64 -15.41
N THR A 243 -1.12 23.88 -14.95
CA THR A 243 -0.95 22.51 -14.44
C THR A 243 -0.30 21.55 -15.45
N PHE A 244 -0.69 21.57 -16.73
CA PHE A 244 -0.07 20.70 -17.74
C PHE A 244 1.40 21.04 -18.03
N ALA A 245 1.72 22.34 -18.10
CA ALA A 245 3.11 22.79 -18.27
C ALA A 245 3.94 22.44 -17.03
N GLU A 246 3.35 22.55 -15.87
CA GLU A 246 3.95 22.20 -14.58
C GLU A 246 4.22 20.70 -14.48
N LEU A 247 3.27 19.83 -14.82
CA LEU A 247 3.47 18.39 -14.90
C LEU A 247 4.63 17.99 -15.82
N GLY A 248 4.73 18.65 -16.99
CA GLY A 248 5.86 18.46 -17.89
C GLY A 248 7.20 18.91 -17.28
N SER A 249 7.21 19.93 -16.44
CA SER A 249 8.40 20.39 -15.72
C SER A 249 8.79 19.43 -14.60
N THR A 250 7.81 18.94 -13.84
CA THR A 250 8.01 17.95 -12.75
C THR A 250 8.50 16.62 -13.31
N PHE A 251 7.91 16.13 -14.40
CA PHE A 251 8.42 14.93 -15.07
C PHE A 251 9.88 15.09 -15.53
N ARG A 252 10.23 16.26 -16.08
CA ARG A 252 11.62 16.59 -16.43
C ARG A 252 12.53 16.66 -15.19
N ALA A 253 12.04 17.21 -14.08
CA ALA A 253 12.78 17.26 -12.81
C ALA A 253 13.01 15.86 -12.25
N ILE A 254 12.00 14.99 -12.24
CA ILE A 254 12.11 13.57 -11.85
C ILE A 254 13.17 12.88 -12.72
N ARG A 255 13.11 13.05 -14.06
CA ARG A 255 14.05 12.42 -14.99
C ARG A 255 15.49 12.94 -14.84
N LYS A 256 15.67 14.22 -14.48
CA LYS A 256 16.99 14.82 -14.22
C LYS A 256 17.59 14.33 -12.89
N ASN A 257 16.75 14.02 -11.91
CA ASN A 257 17.18 13.45 -10.62
C ASN A 257 17.47 11.95 -10.81
N LYS A 258 18.71 11.63 -11.16
CA LYS A 258 19.12 10.27 -11.51
C LYS A 258 18.76 9.23 -10.43
N PRO A 259 19.03 9.43 -9.12
CA PRO A 259 18.64 8.48 -8.08
C PRO A 259 17.12 8.24 -8.02
N LEU A 260 16.31 9.31 -8.13
CA LEU A 260 14.85 9.22 -8.12
C LEU A 260 14.33 8.49 -9.35
N TRP A 261 14.83 8.83 -10.54
CA TRP A 261 14.44 8.20 -11.80
C TRP A 261 14.75 6.71 -11.83
N MET A 262 15.96 6.32 -11.38
CA MET A 262 16.35 4.92 -11.30
C MET A 262 15.49 4.13 -10.32
N PHE A 263 15.12 4.76 -9.18
CA PHE A 263 14.19 4.13 -8.24
C PHE A 263 12.81 3.93 -8.88
N MET A 264 12.26 4.92 -9.57
CA MET A 264 10.94 4.81 -10.19
C MET A 264 10.88 3.71 -11.26
N ILE A 265 11.94 3.58 -12.08
CA ILE A 265 12.02 2.46 -13.04
C ILE A 265 12.12 1.13 -12.30
N ALA A 266 12.97 1.00 -11.30
CA ALA A 266 13.06 -0.21 -10.51
C ALA A 266 11.72 -0.54 -9.85
N PHE A 267 11.06 0.47 -9.25
CA PHE A 267 9.75 0.35 -8.62
C PHE A 267 8.71 -0.20 -9.58
N PHE A 268 8.64 0.35 -10.79
CA PHE A 268 7.70 -0.11 -11.82
C PHE A 268 7.86 -1.62 -12.08
N PHE A 269 9.08 -2.07 -12.33
CA PHE A 269 9.33 -3.47 -12.67
C PHE A 269 9.12 -4.42 -11.49
N TYR A 270 9.60 -4.10 -10.29
CA TYR A 270 9.41 -5.03 -9.17
C TYR A 270 7.99 -5.02 -8.62
N ILE A 271 7.29 -3.88 -8.64
CA ILE A 271 5.90 -3.85 -8.17
C ILE A 271 4.96 -4.53 -9.17
N ASP A 272 5.27 -4.45 -10.48
CA ASP A 272 4.59 -5.24 -11.51
C ASP A 272 4.76 -6.74 -11.23
N ALA A 273 5.97 -7.19 -10.99
CA ALA A 273 6.25 -8.58 -10.64
C ALA A 273 5.50 -9.01 -9.36
N VAL A 274 5.56 -8.21 -8.29
CA VAL A 274 4.89 -8.49 -7.01
C VAL A 274 3.37 -8.59 -7.20
N ASN A 275 2.76 -7.61 -7.86
CA ASN A 275 1.32 -7.59 -8.12
C ASN A 275 0.89 -8.75 -9.03
N THR A 276 1.72 -9.11 -10.00
CA THR A 276 1.47 -10.26 -10.90
C THR A 276 1.51 -11.57 -10.11
N VAL A 277 2.48 -11.78 -9.23
CA VAL A 277 2.53 -12.97 -8.35
C VAL A 277 1.27 -13.04 -7.49
N ILE A 278 0.83 -11.94 -6.89
CA ILE A 278 -0.36 -11.90 -6.03
C ILE A 278 -1.63 -12.19 -6.84
N SER A 279 -1.81 -11.53 -7.98
CA SER A 279 -3.02 -11.66 -8.80
C SER A 279 -3.14 -13.00 -9.51
N MET A 280 -2.01 -13.57 -9.94
CA MET A 280 -1.99 -14.86 -10.63
C MET A 280 -2.02 -16.07 -9.69
N SER A 281 -1.71 -15.90 -8.40
CA SER A 281 -1.66 -16.98 -7.42
C SER A 281 -2.97 -17.77 -7.34
N THR A 282 -4.11 -17.09 -7.30
CA THR A 282 -5.44 -17.73 -7.25
C THR A 282 -5.77 -18.48 -8.52
N SER A 283 -5.46 -17.90 -9.70
CA SER A 283 -5.68 -18.56 -11.00
C SER A 283 -4.80 -19.79 -11.14
N TYR A 284 -3.55 -19.71 -10.70
CA TYR A 284 -2.63 -20.84 -10.74
C TYR A 284 -3.04 -21.95 -9.75
N GLY A 285 -3.47 -21.56 -8.53
CA GLY A 285 -4.01 -22.51 -7.54
C GLY A 285 -5.24 -23.26 -8.06
N THR A 286 -6.13 -22.58 -8.80
CA THR A 286 -7.31 -23.22 -9.43
C THR A 286 -6.89 -24.23 -10.50
N GLN A 287 -5.85 -23.94 -11.29
CA GLN A 287 -5.31 -24.88 -12.29
C GLN A 287 -4.69 -26.13 -11.65
N LEU A 288 -4.18 -26.01 -10.44
CA LEU A 288 -3.68 -27.16 -9.65
C LEU A 288 -4.80 -27.95 -8.97
N GLY A 289 -6.08 -27.60 -9.20
CA GLY A 289 -7.23 -28.29 -8.61
C GLY A 289 -7.46 -27.96 -7.13
N ILE A 290 -6.88 -26.86 -6.62
CA ILE A 290 -7.08 -26.44 -5.23
C ILE A 290 -8.49 -25.84 -5.10
N ASP A 291 -9.22 -26.30 -4.09
CA ASP A 291 -10.58 -25.82 -3.81
C ASP A 291 -10.62 -24.33 -3.49
N SER A 292 -11.67 -23.64 -3.93
CA SER A 292 -11.84 -22.21 -3.74
C SER A 292 -11.84 -21.79 -2.25
N THR A 293 -12.34 -22.64 -1.36
CA THR A 293 -12.28 -22.40 0.09
C THR A 293 -10.84 -22.37 0.58
N GLN A 294 -9.99 -23.29 0.10
CA GLN A 294 -8.57 -23.30 0.45
C GLN A 294 -7.85 -22.06 -0.08
N LEU A 295 -8.20 -21.55 -1.27
CA LEU A 295 -7.64 -20.32 -1.82
C LEU A 295 -7.98 -19.09 -0.96
N VAL A 296 -9.23 -19.00 -0.48
CA VAL A 296 -9.66 -17.92 0.44
C VAL A 296 -8.94 -18.02 1.78
N VAL A 297 -8.80 -19.22 2.35
CA VAL A 297 -8.07 -19.41 3.61
C VAL A 297 -6.58 -19.09 3.44
N ALA A 298 -5.96 -19.48 2.32
CA ALA A 298 -4.58 -19.12 2.02
C ALA A 298 -4.39 -17.60 1.91
N LEU A 299 -5.34 -16.88 1.32
CA LEU A 299 -5.35 -15.41 1.31
C LEU A 299 -5.37 -14.83 2.73
N LEU A 300 -6.20 -15.37 3.62
CA LEU A 300 -6.24 -14.96 5.03
C LEU A 300 -4.92 -15.24 5.74
N VAL A 301 -4.33 -16.43 5.54
CA VAL A 301 -3.01 -16.77 6.11
C VAL A 301 -1.95 -15.80 5.63
N THR A 302 -1.96 -15.43 4.36
CA THR A 302 -1.07 -14.40 3.82
C THR A 302 -1.18 -13.09 4.59
N GLN A 303 -2.40 -12.64 4.93
CA GLN A 303 -2.62 -11.41 5.71
C GLN A 303 -2.07 -11.53 7.14
N PHE A 304 -2.31 -12.67 7.81
CA PHE A 304 -1.80 -12.92 9.16
C PHE A 304 -0.26 -12.95 9.20
N VAL A 305 0.39 -13.53 8.20
CA VAL A 305 1.85 -13.56 8.07
C VAL A 305 2.39 -12.16 7.74
N ALA A 306 1.73 -11.42 6.86
CA ALA A 306 2.16 -10.09 6.44
C ALA A 306 2.16 -9.09 7.60
N PHE A 307 1.29 -9.23 8.59
CA PHE A 307 1.22 -8.34 9.74
C PHE A 307 2.54 -8.26 10.53
N PRO A 308 3.05 -9.34 11.15
CA PRO A 308 4.31 -9.27 11.91
C PRO A 308 5.51 -9.01 11.00
N CYS A 309 5.53 -9.57 9.79
CA CYS A 309 6.64 -9.43 8.87
C CYS A 309 6.81 -7.99 8.40
N SER A 310 5.73 -7.24 8.13
CA SER A 310 5.81 -5.82 7.79
C SER A 310 6.46 -4.99 8.90
N ILE A 311 6.11 -5.27 10.17
CA ILE A 311 6.71 -4.59 11.33
C ILE A 311 8.20 -4.90 11.44
N ILE A 312 8.59 -6.16 11.21
CA ILE A 312 9.99 -6.59 11.23
C ILE A 312 10.76 -5.88 10.13
N TYR A 313 10.20 -5.80 8.91
CA TYR A 313 10.81 -5.07 7.78
C TYR A 313 11.06 -3.60 8.11
N GLY A 314 10.09 -2.91 8.72
CA GLY A 314 10.26 -1.52 9.15
C GLY A 314 11.38 -1.34 10.20
N LYS A 315 11.54 -2.29 11.12
CA LYS A 315 12.64 -2.29 12.09
C LYS A 315 14.00 -2.56 11.43
N LEU A 316 14.07 -3.52 10.52
CA LEU A 316 15.29 -3.85 9.80
C LEU A 316 15.71 -2.73 8.86
N ALA A 317 14.77 -2.02 8.24
CA ALA A 317 15.05 -0.85 7.42
C ALA A 317 15.72 0.28 8.20
N GLY A 318 15.35 0.45 9.48
CA GLY A 318 16.01 1.40 10.39
C GLY A 318 17.49 1.05 10.66
N ARG A 319 17.87 -0.24 10.53
CA ARG A 319 19.26 -0.71 10.76
C ARG A 319 20.06 -0.80 9.46
N PHE A 320 19.48 -1.33 8.40
CA PHE A 320 20.18 -1.66 7.16
C PHE A 320 19.91 -0.66 6.03
N GLY A 321 18.98 0.26 6.23
CA GLY A 321 18.51 1.22 5.23
C GLY A 321 17.37 0.67 4.35
N SER A 322 16.45 1.57 3.96
CA SER A 322 15.25 1.23 3.18
C SER A 322 15.59 0.59 1.84
N LYS A 323 16.54 1.17 1.09
CA LYS A 323 16.97 0.66 -0.22
C LYS A 323 17.53 -0.76 -0.12
N THR A 324 18.36 -1.06 0.88
CA THR A 324 18.94 -2.39 1.09
C THR A 324 17.84 -3.42 1.34
N MET A 325 16.84 -3.06 2.17
CA MET A 325 15.74 -3.95 2.49
C MET A 325 14.79 -4.16 1.30
N ILE A 326 14.55 -3.12 0.47
CA ILE A 326 13.81 -3.27 -0.79
C ILE A 326 14.56 -4.22 -1.73
N THR A 327 15.88 -4.05 -1.88
CA THR A 327 16.70 -4.94 -2.72
C THR A 327 16.65 -6.40 -2.23
N ALA A 328 16.73 -6.62 -0.91
CA ALA A 328 16.58 -7.95 -0.32
C ALA A 328 15.20 -8.57 -0.59
N ALA A 329 14.12 -7.75 -0.54
CA ALA A 329 12.79 -8.22 -0.88
C ALA A 329 12.65 -8.58 -2.36
N VAL A 330 13.26 -7.82 -3.28
CA VAL A 330 13.26 -8.15 -4.72
C VAL A 330 13.98 -9.48 -4.96
N VAL A 331 15.11 -9.73 -4.30
CA VAL A 331 15.82 -11.02 -4.37
C VAL A 331 14.94 -12.15 -3.80
N ALA A 332 14.26 -11.92 -2.68
CA ALA A 332 13.33 -12.90 -2.11
C ALA A 332 12.17 -13.22 -3.06
N TYR A 333 11.58 -12.20 -3.71
CA TYR A 333 10.56 -12.43 -4.74
C TYR A 333 11.08 -13.19 -5.97
N MET A 334 12.34 -12.99 -6.34
CA MET A 334 13.01 -13.80 -7.36
C MET A 334 13.02 -15.28 -6.95
N CYS A 335 13.41 -15.58 -5.70
CA CYS A 335 13.37 -16.93 -5.15
C CYS A 335 11.94 -17.51 -5.11
N ILE A 336 10.93 -16.68 -4.75
CA ILE A 336 9.51 -17.07 -4.76
C ILE A 336 9.06 -17.45 -6.16
N VAL A 337 9.43 -16.67 -7.19
CA VAL A 337 9.10 -16.97 -8.59
C VAL A 337 9.75 -18.26 -9.04
N PHE A 338 11.02 -18.49 -8.71
CA PHE A 338 11.70 -19.77 -9.00
C PHE A 338 11.03 -20.93 -8.27
N PHE A 339 10.68 -20.75 -6.98
CA PHE A 339 9.96 -21.77 -6.24
C PHE A 339 8.60 -22.10 -6.89
N ALA A 340 7.84 -21.09 -7.28
CA ALA A 340 6.55 -21.28 -7.94
C ALA A 340 6.70 -21.97 -9.30
N ALA A 341 7.72 -21.63 -10.09
CA ALA A 341 7.93 -22.22 -11.41
C ALA A 341 8.37 -23.69 -11.37
N PHE A 342 9.22 -24.07 -10.41
CA PHE A 342 9.85 -25.40 -10.41
C PHE A 342 9.25 -26.39 -9.41
N PHE A 343 8.72 -25.91 -8.30
CA PHE A 343 8.30 -26.77 -7.18
C PHE A 343 6.78 -26.77 -6.96
N LEU A 344 6.03 -25.79 -7.44
CA LEU A 344 4.60 -25.67 -7.16
C LEU A 344 3.81 -26.71 -8.00
N ARG A 345 3.41 -27.84 -7.37
CA ARG A 345 2.71 -28.94 -8.02
C ARG A 345 1.47 -29.41 -7.27
N ALA A 346 1.36 -29.13 -5.99
CA ALA A 346 0.26 -29.56 -5.14
C ALA A 346 -0.13 -28.51 -4.11
N ALA A 347 -1.15 -28.81 -3.30
CA ALA A 347 -1.69 -27.85 -2.31
C ALA A 347 -0.68 -27.46 -1.23
N LEU A 348 0.22 -28.36 -0.82
CA LEU A 348 1.22 -28.07 0.22
C LEU A 348 2.17 -26.95 -0.21
N GLU A 349 2.69 -27.04 -1.43
CA GLU A 349 3.61 -26.05 -2.00
C GLU A 349 2.89 -24.71 -2.20
N PHE A 350 1.58 -24.74 -2.50
CA PHE A 350 0.77 -23.52 -2.56
C PHE A 350 0.66 -22.82 -1.20
N TRP A 351 0.49 -23.57 -0.11
CA TRP A 351 0.49 -23.00 1.24
C TRP A 351 1.85 -22.40 1.60
N ILE A 352 2.95 -23.07 1.23
CA ILE A 352 4.29 -22.52 1.41
C ILE A 352 4.44 -21.21 0.62
N LEU A 353 3.99 -21.18 -0.64
CA LEU A 353 4.00 -19.98 -1.47
C LEU A 353 3.23 -18.82 -0.82
N ALA A 354 2.01 -19.09 -0.31
CA ALA A 354 1.19 -18.07 0.37
C ALA A 354 1.91 -17.45 1.58
N ILE A 355 2.59 -18.29 2.38
CA ILE A 355 3.39 -17.83 3.53
C ILE A 355 4.57 -16.98 3.04
N LEU A 356 5.32 -17.45 2.05
CA LEU A 356 6.48 -16.72 1.49
C LEU A 356 6.07 -15.36 0.92
N VAL A 357 4.98 -15.31 0.15
CA VAL A 357 4.44 -14.04 -0.34
C VAL A 357 4.06 -13.12 0.82
N GLY A 358 3.35 -13.63 1.84
CA GLY A 358 2.99 -12.87 3.04
C GLY A 358 4.19 -12.29 3.77
N MET A 359 5.31 -13.02 3.83
CA MET A 359 6.52 -12.54 4.51
C MET A 359 7.12 -11.28 3.89
N PHE A 360 6.99 -11.09 2.59
CA PHE A 360 7.71 -10.02 1.88
C PHE A 360 6.80 -8.92 1.31
N GLN A 361 5.52 -9.20 1.00
CA GLN A 361 4.64 -8.26 0.31
C GLN A 361 4.44 -6.94 1.07
N GLY A 362 4.19 -7.01 2.38
CA GLY A 362 3.96 -5.81 3.19
C GLY A 362 5.23 -4.99 3.37
N GLY A 363 6.37 -5.66 3.54
CA GLY A 363 7.68 -5.00 3.67
C GLY A 363 8.07 -4.24 2.41
N ILE A 364 7.99 -4.87 1.24
CA ILE A 364 8.38 -4.23 -0.02
C ILE A 364 7.48 -3.03 -0.35
N GLN A 365 6.17 -3.15 -0.19
CA GLN A 365 5.21 -2.06 -0.45
C GLN A 365 5.42 -0.90 0.53
N ALA A 366 5.53 -1.19 1.83
CA ALA A 366 5.70 -0.17 2.86
C ALA A 366 7.00 0.61 2.71
N LEU A 367 8.12 -0.09 2.44
CA LEU A 367 9.41 0.54 2.26
C LEU A 367 9.53 1.29 0.94
N SER A 368 8.86 0.85 -0.13
CA SER A 368 8.78 1.59 -1.38
C SER A 368 8.12 2.95 -1.18
N ARG A 369 6.96 2.99 -0.49
CA ARG A 369 6.24 4.21 -0.14
C ARG A 369 7.10 5.15 0.71
N SER A 370 7.73 4.65 1.76
CA SER A 370 8.54 5.47 2.66
C SER A 370 9.83 5.94 2.02
N TYR A 371 10.53 5.08 1.28
CA TYR A 371 11.76 5.45 0.59
C TYR A 371 11.51 6.53 -0.46
N TYR A 372 10.42 6.40 -1.23
CA TYR A 372 10.00 7.44 -2.16
C TYR A 372 9.76 8.78 -1.45
N GLY A 373 9.00 8.78 -0.36
CA GLY A 373 8.75 9.98 0.45
C GLY A 373 9.99 10.63 1.04
N LYS A 374 11.07 9.86 1.26
CA LYS A 374 12.36 10.40 1.75
C LYS A 374 13.17 11.14 0.68
N ILE A 375 13.03 10.75 -0.60
CA ILE A 375 13.87 11.22 -1.71
C ILE A 375 13.21 12.28 -2.60
N ILE A 376 11.92 12.58 -2.37
CA ILE A 376 11.17 13.62 -3.10
C ILE A 376 11.17 14.96 -2.34
N PRO A 377 10.96 16.10 -3.04
CA PRO A 377 10.65 17.38 -2.42
C PRO A 377 9.33 17.31 -1.64
N LYS A 378 9.34 17.72 -0.37
CA LYS A 378 8.19 17.55 0.52
C LYS A 378 7.04 18.51 0.23
N ASP A 379 7.34 19.70 -0.26
CA ASP A 379 6.40 20.74 -0.67
C ASP A 379 5.64 20.43 -1.96
N HIS A 380 6.13 19.45 -2.75
CA HIS A 380 5.51 18.91 -3.95
C HIS A 380 5.08 17.44 -3.79
N ALA A 381 4.89 16.97 -2.57
CA ALA A 381 4.68 15.55 -2.27
C ALA A 381 3.48 14.95 -3.00
N ASN A 382 2.34 15.67 -3.12
CA ASN A 382 1.16 15.12 -3.78
C ASN A 382 1.37 14.92 -5.28
N GLU A 383 2.00 15.89 -5.94
CA GLU A 383 2.32 15.79 -7.36
C GLU A 383 3.27 14.61 -7.63
N TYR A 384 4.32 14.47 -6.81
CA TYR A 384 5.26 13.36 -6.94
C TYR A 384 4.61 12.00 -6.63
N TYR A 385 3.77 11.90 -5.60
CA TYR A 385 3.03 10.66 -5.34
C TYR A 385 1.99 10.36 -6.44
N GLY A 386 1.45 11.38 -7.12
CA GLY A 386 0.65 11.20 -8.33
C GLY A 386 1.45 10.50 -9.45
N PHE A 387 2.70 10.88 -9.67
CA PHE A 387 3.59 10.17 -10.60
C PHE A 387 3.95 8.76 -10.11
N TYR A 388 4.22 8.59 -8.82
CA TYR A 388 4.46 7.28 -8.22
C TYR A 388 3.31 6.30 -8.48
N ASP A 389 2.08 6.78 -8.36
CA ASP A 389 0.87 6.00 -8.61
C ASP A 389 0.71 5.61 -10.08
N ILE A 390 1.12 6.44 -11.04
CA ILE A 390 1.14 6.02 -12.46
C ILE A 390 1.93 4.72 -12.60
N PHE A 391 3.14 4.67 -12.05
CA PHE A 391 3.99 3.48 -12.10
C PHE A 391 3.39 2.32 -11.31
N GLY A 392 2.85 2.58 -10.11
CA GLY A 392 2.26 1.54 -9.25
C GLY A 392 0.95 0.95 -9.77
N LYS A 393 0.07 1.79 -10.35
CA LYS A 393 -1.26 1.35 -10.84
C LYS A 393 -1.23 0.76 -12.26
N THR A 394 -0.27 1.17 -13.10
CA THR A 394 -0.03 0.53 -14.39
C THR A 394 0.82 -0.74 -14.26
N ALA A 395 1.43 -0.97 -13.11
CA ALA A 395 2.06 -2.22 -12.76
C ALA A 395 1.02 -3.37 -12.77
N SER A 396 1.45 -4.55 -13.13
CA SER A 396 0.70 -5.77 -13.46
C SER A 396 0.31 -5.91 -14.94
N ILE A 397 0.44 -4.87 -15.76
CA ILE A 397 0.12 -4.98 -17.19
C ILE A 397 1.20 -5.80 -17.91
N ILE A 398 2.48 -5.48 -17.67
CA ILE A 398 3.59 -6.17 -18.34
C ILE A 398 3.74 -7.59 -17.81
N GLY A 399 3.68 -7.78 -16.49
CA GLY A 399 3.84 -9.09 -15.87
C GLY A 399 2.74 -10.05 -16.26
N THR A 400 1.47 -9.66 -16.22
CA THR A 400 0.36 -10.51 -16.65
C THR A 400 0.42 -10.81 -18.15
N PHE A 401 0.82 -9.82 -18.97
CA PHE A 401 1.02 -10.02 -20.41
C PHE A 401 2.15 -11.03 -20.70
N LEU A 402 3.28 -10.91 -20.01
CA LEU A 402 4.41 -11.84 -20.14
C LEU A 402 4.00 -13.25 -19.76
N VAL A 403 3.33 -13.43 -18.61
CA VAL A 403 2.84 -14.74 -18.15
C VAL A 403 1.88 -15.34 -19.18
N ALA A 404 0.88 -14.58 -19.61
CA ALA A 404 -0.12 -15.06 -20.57
C ALA A 404 0.51 -15.44 -21.93
N THR A 405 1.35 -14.56 -22.48
CA THR A 405 2.00 -14.78 -23.78
C THR A 405 2.96 -15.98 -23.71
N THR A 406 3.81 -16.05 -22.68
CA THR A 406 4.76 -17.14 -22.54
C THR A 406 4.06 -18.48 -22.31
N THR A 407 2.99 -18.50 -21.49
CA THR A 407 2.15 -19.70 -21.30
C THR A 407 1.50 -20.12 -22.61
N SER A 408 0.95 -19.18 -23.39
CA SER A 408 0.30 -19.48 -24.68
C SER A 408 1.27 -20.04 -25.71
N LEU A 409 2.50 -19.50 -25.77
CA LEU A 409 3.52 -19.93 -26.74
C LEU A 409 4.16 -21.28 -26.37
N THR A 410 4.31 -21.56 -25.08
CA THR A 410 5.02 -22.76 -24.61
C THR A 410 4.08 -23.88 -24.19
N GLY A 411 2.80 -23.61 -24.02
CA GLY A 411 1.83 -24.55 -23.43
C GLY A 411 2.10 -24.86 -21.94
N ASN A 412 3.03 -24.14 -21.28
CA ASN A 412 3.49 -24.45 -19.94
C ASN A 412 3.34 -23.22 -19.00
N ALA A 413 2.42 -23.32 -18.06
CA ALA A 413 2.18 -22.26 -17.09
C ALA A 413 3.39 -21.96 -16.17
N SER A 414 4.21 -22.97 -15.85
CA SER A 414 5.44 -22.78 -15.05
C SER A 414 6.46 -21.90 -15.76
N ILE A 415 6.61 -22.03 -17.08
CA ILE A 415 7.46 -21.15 -17.89
C ILE A 415 6.86 -19.75 -17.94
N GLY A 416 5.52 -19.63 -18.00
CA GLY A 416 4.83 -18.36 -17.87
C GLY A 416 5.18 -17.66 -16.56
N VAL A 417 5.07 -18.35 -15.44
CA VAL A 417 5.44 -17.79 -14.11
C VAL A 417 6.92 -17.41 -14.07
N LEU A 418 7.81 -18.23 -14.64
CA LEU A 418 9.25 -17.94 -14.69
C LEU A 418 9.56 -16.64 -15.44
N SER A 419 8.74 -16.23 -16.41
CA SER A 419 8.95 -14.97 -17.15
C SER A 419 8.91 -13.73 -16.26
N ILE A 420 8.25 -13.79 -15.10
CA ILE A 420 8.22 -12.70 -14.10
C ILE A 420 9.64 -12.40 -13.56
N ALA A 421 10.52 -13.41 -13.53
CA ALA A 421 11.91 -13.22 -13.08
C ALA A 421 12.67 -12.20 -13.93
N ILE A 422 12.28 -11.97 -15.18
CA ILE A 422 12.87 -10.95 -16.05
C ILE A 422 12.61 -9.56 -15.48
N LEU A 423 11.37 -9.28 -15.03
CA LEU A 423 11.02 -7.99 -14.43
C LEU A 423 11.80 -7.74 -13.14
N LEU A 424 11.93 -8.76 -12.29
CA LEU A 424 12.70 -8.68 -11.05
C LEU A 424 14.20 -8.50 -11.31
N ALA A 425 14.74 -9.15 -12.35
CA ALA A 425 16.14 -8.98 -12.75
C ALA A 425 16.42 -7.55 -13.23
N VAL A 426 15.54 -6.98 -14.07
CA VAL A 426 15.63 -5.58 -14.51
C VAL A 426 15.57 -4.64 -13.31
N ALA A 427 14.60 -4.83 -12.41
CA ALA A 427 14.46 -4.03 -11.20
C ALA A 427 15.73 -4.10 -10.33
N LEU A 428 16.29 -5.30 -10.16
CA LEU A 428 17.51 -5.50 -9.37
C LEU A 428 18.70 -4.74 -9.97
N VAL A 429 18.88 -4.76 -11.28
CA VAL A 429 19.92 -3.99 -11.96
C VAL A 429 19.80 -2.51 -11.66
N PHE A 430 18.58 -1.93 -11.79
CA PHE A 430 18.37 -0.51 -11.50
C PHE A 430 18.59 -0.18 -10.02
N LEU A 431 18.16 -1.04 -9.09
CA LEU A 431 18.40 -0.86 -7.65
C LEU A 431 19.90 -0.92 -7.31
N LEU A 432 20.66 -1.81 -7.92
CA LEU A 432 22.10 -1.93 -7.65
C LEU A 432 22.87 -0.74 -8.22
N LEU A 433 22.51 -0.25 -9.41
CA LEU A 433 23.14 0.92 -10.04
C LEU A 433 22.75 2.24 -9.40
N GLN A 434 21.62 2.31 -8.70
CA GLN A 434 21.16 3.53 -8.02
C GLN A 434 22.09 3.89 -6.86
N LYS A 435 22.56 5.13 -6.81
CA LYS A 435 23.20 5.69 -5.60
C LYS A 435 22.12 6.05 -4.60
N ASP A 436 22.29 5.60 -3.34
CA ASP A 436 21.31 5.87 -2.28
C ASP A 436 21.51 7.28 -1.71
N PRO A 437 20.60 8.22 -1.96
CA PRO A 437 20.74 9.59 -1.48
C PRO A 437 20.50 9.72 0.04
N THR A 438 19.95 8.67 0.69
CA THR A 438 19.66 8.71 2.12
C THR A 438 20.87 8.37 2.99
N LYS A 439 21.93 7.78 2.43
CA LYS A 439 23.15 7.41 3.19
C LYS A 439 24.04 8.62 3.54
N GLY A 440 24.04 9.68 2.73
CA GLY A 440 24.86 10.87 2.98
C GLY A 440 24.36 11.80 4.09
N SER A 441 23.08 11.71 4.46
CA SER A 441 22.50 12.52 5.54
C SER A 441 22.76 11.95 6.95
N THR A 442 23.15 10.69 7.05
CA THR A 442 23.43 10.04 8.34
C THR A 442 24.88 10.27 8.78
N GLU A 443 25.81 10.46 7.86
CA GLU A 443 27.22 10.75 8.19
C GLU A 443 27.42 12.20 8.67
N ALA A 444 26.60 13.15 8.20
CA ALA A 444 26.68 14.54 8.67
C ALA A 444 26.12 14.74 10.10
N ALA A 445 25.30 13.83 10.61
CA ALA A 445 24.70 13.89 11.94
C ALA A 445 25.55 13.22 13.04
N THR A 446 26.68 12.63 12.70
CA THR A 446 27.60 11.94 13.64
C THR A 446 28.94 12.67 13.84
N VAL A 447 29.09 13.87 13.27
CA VAL A 447 30.36 14.66 13.32
C VAL A 447 30.21 15.97 14.13
N ASP A 448 29.05 16.21 14.78
CA ASP A 448 28.87 17.34 15.72
C ASP A 448 28.64 16.86 17.17
#